data_731fef1ee621bc101b4275c5b2a6adbf
#
_entry.id   731fef1ee621bc101b4275c5b2a6adbf
#
_cell.length_a   1.000
_cell.length_b   1.000
_cell.length_c   1.000
_cell.angle_alpha   90.00
_cell.angle_beta   90.00
_cell.angle_gamma   90.00
#
_symmetry.space_group_name_H-M   'P 1'
#
loop_
_entity.id
_entity.type
_entity.pdbx_description
1 polymer ?
#
loop_
_entity_poly.entity_id
_entity_poly.type
_entity_poly.pdbx_seq_one_letter_code
_entity_poly.pdbx_strand_id
1 'polypeptide(L)'
;LPEECTSEQLQKSLINAAESLISEEYSYDVPAKKLYLAQLRKAVHGRYAPPNLLAFVKHMENTNKWQRFSTMYSLDEMCAFAAHIDHSRDELFTYGGLKQCADKYLLKDINTQSILETPQFMYMGMCMATGVDATGRRNDWTIQELLDLYDEFSLQKVNVPTPPLLGLRTHDRGFASCCLIQAGDSIDSLDVANSVIFKMTAARAGIGWIGTTRSVGDPVRDGSF
;
A
#
# COMPACT_ATOMS: atom_id res chain seq x y z
N LEU A 1 -30.37 17.48 0.32
CA LEU A 1 -29.52 18.12 -0.69
C LEU A 1 -29.97 19.58 -0.85
N PRO A 2 -29.07 20.57 -1.03
CA PRO A 2 -29.46 21.92 -1.41
C PRO A 2 -30.15 21.92 -2.78
N GLU A 3 -30.94 22.95 -3.08
CA GLU A 3 -31.66 23.09 -4.35
C GLU A 3 -30.71 23.06 -5.55
N GLU A 4 -29.47 23.56 -5.37
CA GLU A 4 -28.39 23.45 -6.34
C GLU A 4 -27.22 22.67 -5.70
N CYS A 5 -26.77 21.61 -6.35
CA CYS A 5 -25.61 20.84 -5.92
C CYS A 5 -24.73 20.44 -7.11
N THR A 6 -23.42 20.32 -6.87
CA THR A 6 -22.50 19.82 -7.88
C THR A 6 -22.67 18.30 -8.06
N SER A 7 -22.24 17.77 -9.21
CA SER A 7 -22.24 16.31 -9.46
C SER A 7 -21.42 15.55 -8.43
N GLU A 8 -20.36 16.15 -7.89
CA GLU A 8 -19.52 15.57 -6.84
C GLU A 8 -20.24 15.51 -5.50
N GLN A 9 -20.93 16.57 -5.10
CA GLN A 9 -21.77 16.61 -3.90
C GLN A 9 -22.89 15.58 -3.97
N LEU A 10 -23.54 15.46 -5.13
CA LEU A 10 -24.58 14.47 -5.35
C LEU A 10 -24.00 13.04 -5.21
N GLN A 11 -22.88 12.75 -5.86
CA GLN A 11 -22.24 11.43 -5.79
C GLN A 11 -21.86 11.08 -4.35
N LYS A 12 -21.24 12.01 -3.61
CA LYS A 12 -20.91 11.83 -2.20
C LYS A 12 -22.14 11.54 -1.35
N SER A 13 -23.24 12.26 -1.58
CA SER A 13 -24.50 12.02 -0.85
C SER A 13 -25.10 10.66 -1.14
N LEU A 14 -25.03 10.18 -2.40
CA LEU A 14 -25.47 8.85 -2.78
C LEU A 14 -24.64 7.75 -2.13
N ILE A 15 -23.31 7.92 -2.08
CA ILE A 15 -22.42 6.99 -1.38
C ILE A 15 -22.76 6.93 0.10
N ASN A 16 -22.88 8.07 0.78
CA ASN A 16 -23.21 8.14 2.19
C ASN A 16 -24.58 7.51 2.50
N ALA A 17 -25.58 7.73 1.63
CA ALA A 17 -26.90 7.13 1.78
C ALA A 17 -26.83 5.59 1.63
N ALA A 18 -26.10 5.07 0.65
CA ALA A 18 -25.92 3.64 0.49
C ALA A 18 -25.11 3.05 1.67
N GLU A 19 -24.04 3.72 2.10
CA GLU A 19 -23.21 3.31 3.26
C GLU A 19 -24.04 3.20 4.55
N SER A 20 -24.92 4.17 4.82
CA SER A 20 -25.75 4.15 6.04
C SER A 20 -26.75 3.00 6.09
N LEU A 21 -27.12 2.45 4.95
CA LEU A 21 -28.07 1.34 4.86
C LEU A 21 -27.40 -0.05 4.93
N ILE A 22 -26.08 -0.15 4.82
CA ILE A 22 -25.35 -1.43 4.88
C ILE A 22 -25.60 -2.16 6.21
N SER A 23 -25.71 -1.42 7.32
CA SER A 23 -25.98 -2.00 8.63
C SER A 23 -27.40 -2.56 8.78
N GLU A 24 -28.35 -2.07 8.01
CA GLU A 24 -29.72 -2.54 7.99
C GLU A 24 -29.90 -3.71 7.01
N GLU A 25 -29.32 -3.58 5.83
CA GLU A 25 -29.33 -4.62 4.81
C GLU A 25 -28.02 -4.63 4.02
N TYR A 26 -27.28 -5.74 4.12
CA TYR A 26 -25.96 -5.92 3.52
C TYR A 26 -25.94 -5.77 1.99
N SER A 27 -27.06 -5.99 1.31
CA SER A 27 -27.17 -5.81 -0.16
C SER A 27 -26.80 -4.38 -0.61
N TYR A 28 -26.89 -3.38 0.27
CA TYR A 28 -26.46 -2.01 0.00
C TYR A 28 -24.94 -1.84 -0.12
N ASP A 29 -24.12 -2.84 0.29
CA ASP A 29 -22.67 -2.85 0.04
C ASP A 29 -22.36 -2.74 -1.47
N VAL A 30 -23.14 -3.40 -2.31
CA VAL A 30 -22.92 -3.42 -3.76
C VAL A 30 -23.08 -2.03 -4.39
N PRO A 31 -24.20 -1.30 -4.22
CA PRO A 31 -24.32 0.05 -4.76
C PRO A 31 -23.34 1.04 -4.11
N ALA A 32 -23.08 0.96 -2.79
CA ALA A 32 -22.09 1.81 -2.11
C ALA A 32 -20.71 1.65 -2.73
N LYS A 33 -20.25 0.39 -2.89
CA LYS A 33 -18.98 0.03 -3.53
C LYS A 33 -18.88 0.55 -4.96
N LYS A 34 -19.90 0.29 -5.80
CA LYS A 34 -19.88 0.71 -7.22
C LYS A 34 -19.82 2.23 -7.37
N LEU A 35 -20.58 2.96 -6.58
CA LEU A 35 -20.55 4.42 -6.56
C LEU A 35 -19.18 4.96 -6.10
N TYR A 36 -18.62 4.36 -5.05
CA TYR A 36 -17.31 4.75 -4.54
C TYR A 36 -16.18 4.43 -5.53
N LEU A 37 -16.20 3.23 -6.14
CA LEU A 37 -15.22 2.85 -7.17
C LEU A 37 -15.26 3.80 -8.39
N ALA A 38 -16.45 4.17 -8.84
CA ALA A 38 -16.63 5.13 -9.91
C ALA A 38 -16.04 6.51 -9.53
N GLN A 39 -16.31 6.97 -8.31
CA GLN A 39 -15.72 8.21 -7.78
C GLN A 39 -14.20 8.13 -7.71
N LEU A 40 -13.66 7.05 -7.18
CA LEU A 40 -12.21 6.83 -7.08
C LEU A 40 -11.54 6.86 -8.46
N ARG A 41 -12.06 6.11 -9.43
CA ARG A 41 -11.52 6.08 -10.79
C ARG A 41 -11.57 7.46 -11.45
N LYS A 42 -12.69 8.19 -11.30
CA LYS A 42 -12.82 9.55 -11.83
C LYS A 42 -11.84 10.53 -11.16
N ALA A 43 -11.65 10.43 -9.86
CA ALA A 43 -10.69 11.27 -9.11
C ALA A 43 -9.24 11.00 -9.55
N VAL A 44 -8.87 9.74 -9.71
CA VAL A 44 -7.49 9.33 -10.07
C VAL A 44 -7.18 9.55 -11.54
N HIS A 45 -8.11 9.21 -12.44
CA HIS A 45 -7.84 9.15 -13.89
C HIS A 45 -8.55 10.26 -14.70
N GLY A 46 -9.37 11.08 -14.06
CA GLY A 46 -10.25 12.06 -14.75
C GLY A 46 -11.40 11.39 -15.52
N ARG A 47 -11.51 10.07 -15.51
CA ARG A 47 -12.50 9.26 -16.23
C ARG A 47 -12.80 7.96 -15.48
N TYR A 48 -13.92 7.31 -15.83
CA TYR A 48 -14.34 6.06 -15.18
C TYR A 48 -13.53 4.83 -15.63
N ALA A 49 -13.09 4.80 -16.88
CA ALA A 49 -12.26 3.72 -17.42
C ALA A 49 -10.78 3.99 -17.06
N PRO A 50 -10.07 3.03 -16.42
CA PRO A 50 -8.64 3.17 -16.18
C PRO A 50 -7.85 3.33 -17.49
N PRO A 51 -6.71 4.04 -17.48
CA PRO A 51 -5.82 4.12 -18.63
C PRO A 51 -5.11 2.77 -18.87
N ASN A 52 -4.46 2.65 -20.04
CA ASN A 52 -3.56 1.53 -20.28
C ASN A 52 -2.39 1.55 -19.28
N LEU A 53 -1.93 0.36 -18.84
CA LEU A 53 -0.85 0.22 -17.86
C LEU A 53 0.43 0.93 -18.28
N LEU A 54 0.83 0.84 -19.56
CA LEU A 54 2.06 1.48 -20.05
C LEU A 54 2.03 3.00 -19.89
N ALA A 55 0.89 3.61 -20.22
CA ALA A 55 0.70 5.04 -20.05
C ALA A 55 0.66 5.45 -18.58
N PHE A 56 0.05 4.62 -17.73
CA PHE A 56 -0.01 4.85 -16.29
C PHE A 56 1.37 4.75 -15.64
N VAL A 57 2.13 3.68 -15.92
CA VAL A 57 3.50 3.49 -15.41
C VAL A 57 4.38 4.67 -15.80
N LYS A 58 4.37 5.08 -17.08
CA LYS A 58 5.14 6.23 -17.56
C LYS A 58 4.78 7.53 -16.82
N HIS A 59 3.50 7.73 -16.51
CA HIS A 59 3.06 8.89 -15.72
C HIS A 59 3.62 8.83 -14.29
N MET A 60 3.52 7.68 -13.61
CA MET A 60 3.99 7.49 -12.24
C MET A 60 5.51 7.60 -12.13
N GLU A 61 6.25 7.14 -13.14
CA GLU A 61 7.71 7.30 -13.23
C GLU A 61 8.10 8.76 -13.43
N ASN A 62 7.45 9.46 -14.35
CA ASN A 62 7.73 10.87 -14.64
C ASN A 62 7.46 11.79 -13.45
N THR A 63 6.49 11.42 -12.60
CA THR A 63 6.18 12.12 -11.36
C THR A 63 7.00 11.62 -10.15
N ASN A 64 7.94 10.70 -10.38
CA ASN A 64 8.80 10.08 -9.36
C ASN A 64 8.02 9.42 -8.21
N LYS A 65 6.85 8.85 -8.52
CA LYS A 65 6.01 8.13 -7.53
C LYS A 65 6.28 6.63 -7.52
N TRP A 66 6.61 6.04 -8.68
CA TRP A 66 6.99 4.66 -8.84
C TRP A 66 8.45 4.51 -9.24
N GLN A 67 9.02 3.32 -9.01
CA GLN A 67 10.30 2.91 -9.57
C GLN A 67 10.24 2.94 -11.10
N ARG A 68 11.40 3.02 -11.76
CA ARG A 68 11.51 3.13 -13.22
C ARG A 68 11.38 1.76 -13.92
N PHE A 69 10.21 1.14 -13.81
CA PHE A 69 9.95 -0.17 -14.40
C PHE A 69 10.16 -0.21 -15.92
N SER A 70 9.91 0.89 -16.63
CA SER A 70 10.16 1.00 -18.06
C SER A 70 11.64 0.82 -18.46
N THR A 71 12.57 0.97 -17.51
CA THR A 71 13.99 0.71 -17.72
C THR A 71 14.45 -0.68 -17.24
N MET A 72 13.60 -1.35 -16.46
CA MET A 72 13.90 -2.64 -15.82
C MET A 72 13.29 -3.81 -16.58
N TYR A 73 12.22 -3.58 -17.32
CA TYR A 73 11.48 -4.54 -18.13
C TYR A 73 11.55 -4.17 -19.61
N SER A 74 11.63 -5.17 -20.47
CA SER A 74 11.51 -4.99 -21.92
C SER A 74 10.07 -4.55 -22.29
N LEU A 75 9.90 -4.03 -23.49
CA LEU A 75 8.58 -3.63 -23.98
C LEU A 75 7.62 -4.83 -24.06
N ASP A 76 8.10 -6.00 -24.46
CA ASP A 76 7.28 -7.21 -24.54
C ASP A 76 6.80 -7.67 -23.15
N GLU A 77 7.68 -7.63 -22.15
CA GLU A 77 7.31 -7.90 -20.76
C GLU A 77 6.27 -6.90 -20.23
N MET A 78 6.46 -5.61 -20.52
CA MET A 78 5.50 -4.57 -20.15
C MET A 78 4.15 -4.75 -20.85
N CYS A 79 4.14 -5.20 -22.09
CA CYS A 79 2.92 -5.56 -22.82
C CYS A 79 2.22 -6.78 -22.20
N ALA A 80 2.97 -7.77 -21.71
CA ALA A 80 2.42 -8.92 -21.01
C ALA A 80 1.68 -8.49 -19.72
N PHE A 81 2.28 -7.63 -18.90
CA PHE A 81 1.61 -7.05 -17.72
C PHE A 81 0.37 -6.26 -18.11
N ALA A 82 0.45 -5.45 -19.18
CA ALA A 82 -0.68 -4.64 -19.64
C ALA A 82 -1.85 -5.48 -20.18
N ALA A 83 -1.57 -6.64 -20.76
CA ALA A 83 -2.59 -7.57 -21.23
C ALA A 83 -3.23 -8.37 -20.10
N HIS A 84 -2.53 -8.58 -18.99
CA HIS A 84 -2.99 -9.42 -17.88
C HIS A 84 -3.76 -8.65 -16.79
N ILE A 85 -3.51 -7.34 -16.63
CA ILE A 85 -4.18 -6.53 -15.61
C ILE A 85 -5.71 -6.50 -15.84
N ASP A 86 -6.47 -6.84 -14.81
CA ASP A 86 -7.94 -6.91 -14.88
C ASP A 86 -8.58 -5.97 -13.84
N HIS A 87 -8.98 -4.80 -14.30
CA HIS A 87 -9.62 -3.77 -13.46
C HIS A 87 -11.03 -4.14 -12.99
N SER A 88 -11.66 -5.20 -13.50
CA SER A 88 -12.95 -5.68 -13.00
C SER A 88 -12.80 -6.31 -11.61
N ARG A 89 -11.61 -6.79 -11.25
CA ARG A 89 -11.31 -7.36 -9.94
C ARG A 89 -11.43 -6.35 -8.78
N ASP A 90 -11.47 -5.06 -9.07
CA ASP A 90 -11.82 -4.05 -8.06
C ASP A 90 -13.23 -4.30 -7.47
N GLU A 91 -14.10 -4.98 -8.20
CA GLU A 91 -15.44 -5.34 -7.72
C GLU A 91 -15.45 -6.49 -6.69
N LEU A 92 -14.33 -7.18 -6.48
CA LEU A 92 -14.20 -8.21 -5.44
C LEU A 92 -14.13 -7.61 -4.02
N PHE A 93 -13.74 -6.34 -3.89
CA PHE A 93 -13.76 -5.66 -2.61
C PHE A 93 -15.21 -5.53 -2.08
N THR A 94 -15.36 -5.53 -0.75
CA THR A 94 -16.51 -4.91 -0.09
C THR A 94 -16.35 -3.38 -0.13
N TYR A 95 -17.43 -2.63 0.11
CA TYR A 95 -17.33 -1.17 0.23
C TYR A 95 -16.30 -0.74 1.29
N GLY A 96 -16.40 -1.33 2.49
CA GLY A 96 -15.46 -1.03 3.58
C GLY A 96 -14.02 -1.41 3.24
N GLY A 97 -13.80 -2.57 2.58
CA GLY A 97 -12.48 -3.00 2.12
C GLY A 97 -11.89 -2.06 1.07
N LEU A 98 -12.67 -1.63 0.08
CA LEU A 98 -12.24 -0.68 -0.94
C LEU A 98 -11.91 0.68 -0.34
N LYS A 99 -12.73 1.18 0.56
CA LYS A 99 -12.51 2.44 1.28
C LYS A 99 -11.22 2.38 2.12
N GLN A 100 -11.03 1.30 2.88
CA GLN A 100 -9.79 1.09 3.63
C GLN A 100 -8.56 1.00 2.71
N CYS A 101 -8.66 0.31 1.58
CA CYS A 101 -7.59 0.23 0.59
C CYS A 101 -7.23 1.63 0.08
N ALA A 102 -8.23 2.42 -0.31
CA ALA A 102 -8.04 3.78 -0.80
C ALA A 102 -7.48 4.73 0.25
N ASP A 103 -7.98 4.65 1.48
CA ASP A 103 -7.58 5.55 2.56
C ASP A 103 -6.19 5.24 3.11
N LYS A 104 -5.79 3.97 3.12
CA LYS A 104 -4.58 3.52 3.81
C LYS A 104 -3.45 3.08 2.88
N TYR A 105 -3.74 2.45 1.74
CA TYR A 105 -2.72 1.74 0.97
C TYR A 105 -2.43 2.32 -0.41
N LEU A 106 -3.40 2.98 -1.05
CA LEU A 106 -3.14 3.65 -2.32
C LEU A 106 -2.25 4.86 -2.12
N LEU A 107 -1.33 5.07 -3.06
CA LEU A 107 -0.43 6.22 -3.01
C LEU A 107 -1.21 7.52 -3.08
N LYS A 108 -0.80 8.48 -2.25
CA LYS A 108 -1.34 9.83 -2.21
C LYS A 108 -0.26 10.85 -2.50
N ASP A 109 -0.66 11.94 -3.11
CA ASP A 109 0.19 13.11 -3.20
C ASP A 109 0.36 13.74 -1.81
N ILE A 110 1.60 14.06 -1.46
CA ILE A 110 1.93 14.57 -0.12
C ILE A 110 1.29 15.93 0.18
N ASN A 111 1.14 16.77 -0.85
CA ASN A 111 0.66 18.13 -0.67
C ASN A 111 -0.86 18.22 -0.76
N THR A 112 -1.45 17.53 -1.74
CA THR A 112 -2.89 17.60 -2.03
C THR A 112 -3.70 16.51 -1.35
N GLN A 113 -3.04 15.46 -0.84
CA GLN A 113 -3.67 14.23 -0.32
C GLN A 113 -4.55 13.50 -1.34
N SER A 114 -4.47 13.88 -2.62
CA SER A 114 -5.18 13.19 -3.70
C SER A 114 -4.62 11.80 -3.93
N ILE A 115 -5.50 10.83 -4.15
CA ILE A 115 -5.13 9.46 -4.48
C ILE A 115 -4.61 9.43 -5.92
N LEU A 116 -3.50 8.70 -6.15
CA LEU A 116 -2.76 8.71 -7.41
C LEU A 116 -2.94 7.43 -8.23
N GLU A 117 -3.52 6.38 -7.66
CA GLU A 117 -3.65 5.07 -8.30
C GLU A 117 -4.92 4.36 -7.85
N THR A 118 -5.29 3.27 -8.54
CA THR A 118 -6.39 2.38 -8.16
C THR A 118 -5.85 1.00 -7.76
N PRO A 119 -6.65 0.13 -7.09
CA PRO A 119 -6.13 -1.11 -6.51
C PRO A 119 -5.40 -2.01 -7.50
N GLN A 120 -5.91 -2.17 -8.73
CA GLN A 120 -5.25 -3.07 -9.69
C GLN A 120 -3.89 -2.53 -10.14
N PHE A 121 -3.72 -1.22 -10.28
CA PHE A 121 -2.39 -0.65 -10.53
C PHE A 121 -1.46 -0.85 -9.35
N MET A 122 -1.94 -0.68 -8.10
CA MET A 122 -1.15 -0.98 -6.91
C MET A 122 -0.63 -2.42 -6.93
N TYR A 123 -1.52 -3.41 -7.13
CA TYR A 123 -1.12 -4.82 -7.17
C TYR A 123 -0.15 -5.14 -8.30
N MET A 124 -0.42 -4.64 -9.51
CA MET A 124 0.50 -4.86 -10.64
C MET A 124 1.87 -4.21 -10.40
N GLY A 125 1.91 -2.99 -9.87
CA GLY A 125 3.15 -2.32 -9.50
C GLY A 125 3.95 -3.08 -8.44
N MET A 126 3.27 -3.72 -7.48
CA MET A 126 3.92 -4.56 -6.47
C MET A 126 4.55 -5.81 -7.11
N CYS A 127 3.83 -6.47 -8.03
CA CYS A 127 4.35 -7.64 -8.74
C CYS A 127 5.56 -7.28 -9.60
N MET A 128 5.49 -6.18 -10.34
CA MET A 128 6.64 -5.65 -11.08
C MET A 128 7.83 -5.37 -10.18
N ALA A 129 7.60 -4.80 -8.99
CA ALA A 129 8.67 -4.54 -8.03
C ALA A 129 9.28 -5.82 -7.43
N THR A 130 8.49 -6.89 -7.29
CA THR A 130 8.98 -8.19 -6.81
C THR A 130 9.98 -8.82 -7.80
N GLY A 131 9.82 -8.59 -9.10
CA GLY A 131 10.72 -9.09 -10.14
C GLY A 131 12.05 -8.31 -10.27
N VAL A 132 12.33 -7.38 -9.34
CA VAL A 132 13.52 -6.52 -9.38
C VAL A 132 14.26 -6.57 -8.06
N ASP A 133 15.58 -6.58 -8.08
CA ASP A 133 16.42 -6.53 -6.89
C ASP A 133 16.59 -5.10 -6.34
N ALA A 134 17.27 -4.98 -5.20
CA ALA A 134 17.53 -3.68 -4.57
C ALA A 134 18.37 -2.72 -5.41
N THR A 135 19.06 -3.22 -6.46
CA THR A 135 19.88 -2.42 -7.39
C THR A 135 19.10 -1.97 -8.62
N GLY A 136 17.85 -2.41 -8.78
CA GLY A 136 17.02 -2.11 -9.94
C GLY A 136 17.27 -3.05 -11.12
N ARG A 137 17.87 -4.22 -10.89
CA ARG A 137 18.08 -5.23 -11.92
C ARG A 137 17.02 -6.33 -11.83
N ARG A 138 16.70 -6.95 -12.98
CA ARG A 138 15.84 -8.12 -13.00
C ARG A 138 16.47 -9.23 -12.13
N ASN A 139 15.64 -9.84 -11.30
CA ASN A 139 15.98 -11.05 -10.54
C ASN A 139 15.50 -12.31 -11.28
N ASP A 140 15.53 -13.48 -10.62
CA ASP A 140 15.23 -14.78 -11.23
C ASP A 140 13.73 -15.04 -11.45
N TRP A 141 12.83 -14.14 -11.03
CA TRP A 141 11.39 -14.28 -11.25
C TRP A 141 11.07 -14.17 -12.75
N THR A 142 10.39 -15.18 -13.27
CA THR A 142 9.85 -15.15 -14.63
C THR A 142 8.63 -14.23 -14.72
N ILE A 143 8.29 -13.77 -15.91
CA ILE A 143 7.08 -12.97 -16.10
C ILE A 143 5.83 -13.76 -15.70
N GLN A 144 5.77 -15.06 -16.01
CA GLN A 144 4.62 -15.88 -15.63
C GLN A 144 4.43 -15.94 -14.12
N GLU A 145 5.48 -16.14 -13.35
CA GLU A 145 5.42 -16.14 -11.89
C GLU A 145 4.95 -14.79 -11.33
N LEU A 146 5.35 -13.68 -11.94
CA LEU A 146 4.88 -12.34 -11.55
C LEU A 146 3.40 -12.12 -11.91
N LEU A 147 2.92 -12.67 -13.03
CA LEU A 147 1.50 -12.63 -13.39
C LEU A 147 0.67 -13.51 -12.46
N ASP A 148 1.16 -14.70 -12.10
CA ASP A 148 0.51 -15.58 -11.12
C ASP A 148 0.45 -14.90 -9.74
N LEU A 149 1.51 -14.19 -9.33
CA LEU A 149 1.53 -13.41 -8.10
C LEU A 149 0.50 -12.26 -8.12
N TYR A 150 0.34 -11.59 -9.28
CA TYR A 150 -0.72 -10.60 -9.46
C TYR A 150 -2.11 -11.23 -9.27
N ASP A 151 -2.33 -12.42 -9.80
CA ASP A 151 -3.59 -13.13 -9.61
C ASP A 151 -3.87 -13.47 -8.15
N GLU A 152 -2.85 -13.89 -7.39
CA GLU A 152 -2.99 -14.14 -5.95
C GLU A 152 -3.39 -12.90 -5.16
N PHE A 153 -2.77 -11.74 -5.47
CA PHE A 153 -3.08 -10.47 -4.80
C PHE A 153 -4.42 -9.89 -5.24
N SER A 154 -4.65 -9.80 -6.55
CA SER A 154 -5.83 -9.14 -7.13
C SER A 154 -7.13 -9.92 -6.93
N LEU A 155 -7.04 -11.25 -6.83
CA LEU A 155 -8.15 -12.13 -6.45
C LEU A 155 -8.33 -12.25 -4.93
N GLN A 156 -7.56 -11.49 -4.14
CA GLN A 156 -7.62 -11.44 -2.68
C GLN A 156 -7.39 -12.79 -1.98
N LYS A 157 -6.65 -13.70 -2.61
CA LYS A 157 -6.29 -14.99 -2.02
C LYS A 157 -5.18 -14.87 -0.98
N VAL A 158 -4.31 -13.87 -1.14
CA VAL A 158 -3.20 -13.58 -0.24
C VAL A 158 -3.32 -12.15 0.29
N ASN A 159 -3.21 -12.01 1.60
CA ASN A 159 -3.17 -10.71 2.25
C ASN A 159 -1.71 -10.28 2.47
N VAL A 160 -1.35 -9.12 1.93
CA VAL A 160 0.01 -8.58 2.00
C VAL A 160 0.15 -7.65 3.21
N PRO A 161 1.27 -7.71 3.95
CA PRO A 161 1.53 -6.79 5.06
C PRO A 161 1.56 -5.31 4.62
N THR A 162 1.23 -4.42 5.55
CA THR A 162 1.13 -2.97 5.30
C THR A 162 2.35 -2.35 4.61
N PRO A 163 3.63 -2.61 5.01
CA PRO A 163 4.75 -1.93 4.38
C PRO A 163 4.94 -2.23 2.89
N PRO A 164 4.84 -3.48 2.40
CA PRO A 164 4.84 -3.75 0.97
C PRO A 164 3.66 -3.10 0.22
N LEU A 165 2.44 -3.14 0.79
CA LEU A 165 1.27 -2.46 0.20
C LEU A 165 1.49 -0.96 0.03
N LEU A 166 2.18 -0.31 0.96
CA LEU A 166 2.47 1.11 0.90
C LEU A 166 3.62 1.44 -0.06
N GLY A 167 4.72 0.66 -0.02
CA GLY A 167 5.99 1.14 -0.55
C GLY A 167 6.65 0.29 -1.63
N LEU A 168 6.27 -0.98 -1.85
CA LEU A 168 7.05 -1.90 -2.68
C LEU A 168 7.28 -1.40 -4.12
N ARG A 169 6.26 -0.75 -4.72
CA ARG A 169 6.33 -0.16 -6.06
C ARG A 169 7.01 1.21 -6.12
N THR A 170 7.33 1.79 -4.97
CA THR A 170 7.93 3.12 -4.83
C THR A 170 9.45 3.04 -4.64
N HIS A 171 10.06 4.15 -4.29
CA HIS A 171 11.48 4.20 -3.92
C HIS A 171 11.75 3.87 -2.45
N ASP A 172 10.70 3.52 -1.67
CA ASP A 172 10.84 3.12 -0.27
C ASP A 172 11.68 1.84 -0.12
N ARG A 173 12.33 1.71 1.02
CA ARG A 173 13.18 0.58 1.38
C ARG A 173 12.81 0.09 2.78
N GLY A 174 12.96 -1.22 3.00
CA GLY A 174 12.66 -1.84 4.30
C GLY A 174 11.16 -2.07 4.49
N PHE A 175 10.76 -3.34 4.39
CA PHE A 175 9.35 -3.73 4.43
C PHE A 175 9.01 -4.60 5.64
N ALA A 176 9.82 -4.51 6.72
CA ALA A 176 9.50 -5.17 7.98
C ALA A 176 8.32 -4.47 8.65
N SER A 177 7.26 -5.22 8.91
CA SER A 177 6.07 -4.69 9.58
C SER A 177 6.26 -4.50 11.07
N CYS A 178 6.97 -5.45 11.72
CA CYS A 178 7.19 -5.46 13.15
C CYS A 178 8.58 -6.00 13.47
N CYS A 179 9.21 -5.43 14.50
CA CYS A 179 10.51 -5.83 15.00
C CYS A 179 10.44 -6.02 16.52
N LEU A 180 11.06 -7.10 17.02
CA LEU A 180 11.28 -7.30 18.44
C LEU A 180 12.73 -6.96 18.76
N ILE A 181 12.94 -6.14 19.78
CA ILE A 181 14.25 -5.71 20.23
C ILE A 181 14.40 -6.09 21.70
N GLN A 182 15.44 -6.84 22.00
CA GLN A 182 15.80 -7.18 23.37
C GLN A 182 17.06 -6.40 23.77
N ALA A 183 16.98 -5.68 24.87
CA ALA A 183 18.11 -4.99 25.47
C ALA A 183 18.52 -5.64 26.78
N GLY A 184 19.82 -5.78 26.98
CA GLY A 184 20.40 -6.18 28.27
C GLY A 184 20.62 -4.98 29.19
N ASP A 185 21.16 -5.24 30.38
CA ASP A 185 21.33 -4.23 31.45
C ASP A 185 22.62 -3.40 31.35
N SER A 186 23.25 -3.31 30.20
CA SER A 186 24.37 -2.39 29.98
C SER A 186 23.94 -1.14 29.25
N ILE A 187 24.63 -0.01 29.52
CA ILE A 187 24.38 1.24 28.82
C ILE A 187 24.54 1.07 27.32
N ASP A 188 25.55 0.36 26.87
CA ASP A 188 25.78 0.09 25.44
C ASP A 188 24.63 -0.68 24.82
N SER A 189 24.09 -1.70 25.52
CA SER A 189 22.94 -2.46 25.03
C SER A 189 21.67 -1.61 24.94
N LEU A 190 21.45 -0.74 25.92
CA LEU A 190 20.31 0.19 25.93
C LEU A 190 20.44 1.25 24.84
N ASP A 191 21.64 1.79 24.61
CA ASP A 191 21.90 2.78 23.57
C ASP A 191 21.68 2.19 22.16
N VAL A 192 22.27 1.02 21.91
CA VAL A 192 22.05 0.30 20.62
C VAL A 192 20.58 0.02 20.41
N ALA A 193 19.87 -0.51 21.41
CA ALA A 193 18.45 -0.78 21.32
C ALA A 193 17.65 0.49 20.99
N ASN A 194 17.93 1.59 21.67
CA ASN A 194 17.29 2.87 21.43
C ASN A 194 17.54 3.38 19.99
N SER A 195 18.80 3.31 19.52
CA SER A 195 19.16 3.68 18.14
C SER A 195 18.39 2.86 17.09
N VAL A 196 18.27 1.54 17.32
CA VAL A 196 17.52 0.65 16.43
C VAL A 196 16.03 0.98 16.45
N ILE A 197 15.44 1.23 17.63
CA ILE A 197 14.04 1.64 17.78
C ILE A 197 13.75 2.85 16.91
N PHE A 198 14.54 3.92 17.01
CA PHE A 198 14.35 5.13 16.21
C PHE A 198 14.42 4.86 14.71
N LYS A 199 15.43 4.11 14.24
CA LYS A 199 15.62 3.81 12.82
C LYS A 199 14.48 2.96 12.25
N MET A 200 14.04 1.94 13.00
CA MET A 200 12.97 1.05 12.57
C MET A 200 11.60 1.75 12.60
N THR A 201 11.36 2.61 13.59
CA THR A 201 10.13 3.42 13.65
C THR A 201 10.08 4.41 12.47
N ALA A 202 11.22 5.05 12.15
CA ALA A 202 11.32 5.91 10.97
C ALA A 202 11.05 5.14 9.65
N ALA A 203 11.39 3.84 9.61
CA ALA A 203 11.06 2.93 8.51
C ALA A 203 9.63 2.36 8.59
N ARG A 204 8.76 2.90 9.46
CA ARG A 204 7.35 2.52 9.64
C ARG A 204 7.12 1.12 10.23
N ALA A 205 8.12 0.54 10.90
CA ALA A 205 7.96 -0.72 11.62
C ALA A 205 7.33 -0.50 13.00
N GLY A 206 6.42 -1.39 13.39
CA GLY A 206 5.98 -1.50 14.77
C GLY A 206 7.08 -2.12 15.62
N ILE A 207 7.30 -1.62 16.85
CA ILE A 207 8.37 -2.08 17.73
C ILE A 207 7.80 -2.69 18.99
N GLY A 208 8.20 -3.94 19.28
CA GLY A 208 8.13 -4.55 20.59
C GLY A 208 9.51 -4.46 21.25
N TRP A 209 9.58 -3.87 22.45
CA TRP A 209 10.81 -3.77 23.20
C TRP A 209 10.74 -4.56 24.50
N ILE A 210 11.80 -5.33 24.80
CA ILE A 210 11.98 -6.04 26.05
C ILE A 210 13.32 -5.59 26.63
N GLY A 211 13.29 -4.98 27.81
CA GLY A 211 14.48 -4.63 28.57
C GLY A 211 14.63 -5.55 29.77
N THR A 212 15.78 -6.16 29.91
CA THR A 212 16.17 -6.87 31.13
C THR A 212 17.06 -5.94 31.93
N THR A 213 16.45 -5.23 32.88
CA THR A 213 17.18 -4.29 33.74
C THR A 213 17.30 -4.88 35.13
N ARG A 214 18.32 -4.44 35.87
CA ARG A 214 18.49 -4.80 37.28
C ARG A 214 17.32 -4.25 38.12
N SER A 215 17.10 -4.89 39.25
CA SER A 215 16.07 -4.53 40.22
C SER A 215 16.55 -3.46 41.21
N VAL A 216 15.60 -2.85 41.92
CA VAL A 216 15.94 -1.94 43.03
C VAL A 216 16.75 -2.69 44.09
N GLY A 217 17.90 -2.16 44.44
CA GLY A 217 18.84 -2.77 45.38
C GLY A 217 19.97 -3.60 44.75
N ASP A 218 19.91 -3.85 43.45
CA ASP A 218 21.02 -4.50 42.74
C ASP A 218 22.23 -3.56 42.63
N PRO A 219 23.46 -4.09 42.68
CA PRO A 219 24.67 -3.26 42.58
C PRO A 219 24.80 -2.57 41.22
N VAL A 220 25.25 -1.35 41.23
CA VAL A 220 25.58 -0.55 40.03
C VAL A 220 27.08 -0.21 40.03
N ARG A 221 27.66 0.05 38.88
CA ARG A 221 29.07 0.48 38.72
C ARG A 221 30.05 -0.45 39.47
N ASP A 222 29.98 -1.78 39.18
CA ASP A 222 30.85 -2.80 39.82
C ASP A 222 30.69 -2.86 41.34
N GLY A 223 29.52 -2.59 41.88
CA GLY A 223 29.22 -2.63 43.29
C GLY A 223 29.49 -1.31 44.02
N SER A 224 29.85 -0.25 43.30
CA SER A 224 29.94 1.10 43.86
C SER A 224 28.72 1.94 43.50
N PHE A 225 28.28 2.80 44.37
CA PHE A 225 27.15 3.73 44.14
C PHE A 225 27.54 4.90 43.28
#